data_c79109aaf1b59aac41621cd61055462c
#
_entry.id   c79109aaf1b59aac41621cd61055462c
#
_cell.length_a   1.000
_cell.length_b   1.000
_cell.length_c   1.000
_cell.angle_alpha   90.00
_cell.angle_beta   90.00
_cell.angle_gamma   90.00
#
_symmetry.space_group_name_H-M   'P 1'
#
loop_
_entity.id
_entity.type
_entity.pdbx_description
1 polymer ?
#
loop_
_entity_poly.entity_id
_entity_poly.type
_entity_poly.pdbx_seq_one_letter_code
_entity_poly.pdbx_strand_id
1 'polypeptide(L)'
;MSGPLRVGLVGVGQRGLQHVNAMVQMQKDEIVHITALADPYPENLTDDKITRFVPDYSSSGIKMFDTADDLIESGLVDAIWFVIPPNQHKGEIERAARREIAIFAEKPQSLFLDDIISQDRAITNSGVPSTVGFQMRHDRGYTDIAAYLSDKWVAAMTMIAEGAVEGHGVKHTHTEELGGPANRVWTANRAWSGTSIVEAGIHQTDIMRYWSNDDVEWVRAIYTDRPVELHETEGDNPIAYTVIYGMKKGGLANLIFTKPARSYYGGRFDCIIHTHGTIKLENDFVDYTFDGVWPPDQTPGIEQVRKIVSPGPHHTAMGQESTRAIGEAFATSIIENKPEYRLNSFNSSINSLASVLAANISNDLGGERIVIDEFINDDKYACYRRNPQK
;
A
#
# COMPACT_ATOMS: atom_id res chain seq x y z
N MET A 1 -27.83 -3.54 2.42
CA MET A 1 -27.91 -4.73 3.30
C MET A 1 -28.43 -4.28 4.66
N SER A 2 -29.22 -5.09 5.38
CA SER A 2 -29.88 -4.68 6.64
C SER A 2 -29.14 -5.15 7.90
N GLY A 3 -27.84 -5.23 7.86
CA GLY A 3 -27.00 -5.65 9.00
C GLY A 3 -25.51 -5.47 8.74
N PRO A 4 -24.64 -5.81 9.71
CA PRO A 4 -23.20 -5.77 9.55
C PRO A 4 -22.74 -6.61 8.36
N LEU A 5 -21.72 -6.14 7.64
CA LEU A 5 -21.11 -6.88 6.53
C LEU A 5 -20.40 -8.12 7.06
N ARG A 6 -20.71 -9.31 6.53
CA ARG A 6 -20.02 -10.54 6.91
C ARG A 6 -18.64 -10.57 6.24
N VAL A 7 -17.59 -10.65 7.03
CA VAL A 7 -16.23 -10.52 6.53
C VAL A 7 -15.37 -11.74 6.88
N GLY A 8 -14.49 -12.07 5.94
CA GLY A 8 -13.42 -13.04 6.12
C GLY A 8 -12.05 -12.41 5.91
N LEU A 9 -11.01 -13.04 6.46
CA LEU A 9 -9.63 -12.66 6.21
C LEU A 9 -8.79 -13.87 5.89
N VAL A 10 -7.95 -13.73 4.86
CA VAL A 10 -6.96 -14.74 4.43
C VAL A 10 -5.56 -14.21 4.69
N GLY A 11 -4.79 -14.95 5.48
CA GLY A 11 -3.44 -14.57 5.88
C GLY A 11 -3.39 -13.89 7.26
N VAL A 12 -3.33 -14.68 8.35
CA VAL A 12 -3.31 -14.21 9.75
C VAL A 12 -1.86 -14.04 10.25
N GLY A 13 -0.99 -13.51 9.38
CA GLY A 13 0.37 -13.08 9.72
C GLY A 13 0.38 -11.73 10.45
N GLN A 14 1.55 -11.11 10.56
CA GLN A 14 1.70 -9.83 11.30
C GLN A 14 0.76 -8.74 10.77
N ARG A 15 0.68 -8.57 9.45
CA ARG A 15 -0.23 -7.58 8.84
C ARG A 15 -1.69 -8.01 8.98
N GLY A 16 -1.98 -9.32 8.85
CA GLY A 16 -3.31 -9.87 9.08
C GLY A 16 -3.83 -9.59 10.49
N LEU A 17 -3.00 -9.71 11.51
CA LEU A 17 -3.36 -9.40 12.90
C LEU A 17 -3.72 -7.91 13.09
N GLN A 18 -3.08 -6.98 12.37
CA GLN A 18 -3.48 -5.56 12.37
C GLN A 18 -4.88 -5.39 11.78
N HIS A 19 -5.19 -6.10 10.70
CA HIS A 19 -6.53 -6.09 10.12
C HIS A 19 -7.56 -6.76 11.02
N VAL A 20 -7.23 -7.89 11.65
CA VAL A 20 -8.12 -8.53 12.65
C VAL A 20 -8.42 -7.57 13.79
N ASN A 21 -7.42 -6.83 14.29
CA ASN A 21 -7.63 -5.81 15.32
C ASN A 21 -8.59 -4.70 14.84
N ALA A 22 -8.41 -4.21 13.63
CA ALA A 22 -9.31 -3.22 13.03
C ALA A 22 -10.73 -3.79 12.86
N MET A 23 -10.87 -5.04 12.41
CA MET A 23 -12.16 -5.73 12.26
C MET A 23 -12.88 -5.92 13.61
N VAL A 24 -12.15 -6.28 14.66
CA VAL A 24 -12.72 -6.40 16.01
C VAL A 24 -13.29 -5.07 16.49
N GLN A 25 -12.61 -3.96 16.21
CA GLN A 25 -13.12 -2.62 16.51
C GLN A 25 -14.37 -2.28 15.69
N MET A 26 -14.32 -2.53 14.37
CA MET A 26 -15.47 -2.32 13.48
C MET A 26 -16.66 -3.23 13.84
N GLN A 27 -16.42 -4.42 14.38
CA GLN A 27 -17.47 -5.31 14.87
C GLN A 27 -18.15 -4.77 16.12
N LYS A 28 -17.40 -4.14 17.04
CA LYS A 28 -17.99 -3.45 18.20
C LYS A 28 -18.91 -2.29 17.80
N ASP A 29 -18.59 -1.66 16.66
CA ASP A 29 -19.38 -0.56 16.09
C ASP A 29 -20.47 -1.06 15.13
N GLU A 30 -20.72 -2.38 15.09
CA GLU A 30 -21.74 -3.04 14.25
C GLU A 30 -21.60 -2.79 12.74
N ILE A 31 -20.39 -2.43 12.25
CA ILE A 31 -20.10 -2.22 10.83
C ILE A 31 -19.84 -3.56 10.14
N VAL A 32 -19.05 -4.44 10.77
CA VAL A 32 -18.73 -5.76 10.22
C VAL A 32 -19.05 -6.88 11.22
N HIS A 33 -19.18 -8.09 10.71
CA HIS A 33 -19.22 -9.31 11.49
C HIS A 33 -18.15 -10.26 10.97
N ILE A 34 -17.15 -10.57 11.77
CA ILE A 34 -16.08 -11.51 11.42
C ILE A 34 -16.68 -12.93 11.46
N THR A 35 -16.72 -13.59 10.31
CA THR A 35 -17.32 -14.93 10.20
C THR A 35 -16.32 -16.02 9.86
N ALA A 36 -15.16 -15.66 9.29
CA ALA A 36 -14.18 -16.63 8.84
C ALA A 36 -12.75 -16.07 8.85
N LEU A 37 -11.79 -16.91 9.22
CA LEU A 37 -10.35 -16.66 9.03
C LEU A 37 -9.73 -17.85 8.31
N ALA A 38 -8.73 -17.61 7.45
CA ALA A 38 -7.98 -18.65 6.77
C ALA A 38 -6.47 -18.37 6.81
N ASP A 39 -5.69 -19.40 7.10
CA ASP A 39 -4.23 -19.37 7.03
C ASP A 39 -3.70 -20.80 6.82
N PRO A 40 -2.72 -21.03 5.92
CA PRO A 40 -2.17 -22.37 5.71
C PRO A 40 -1.34 -22.89 6.89
N TYR A 41 -1.07 -22.05 7.86
CA TYR A 41 -0.35 -22.41 9.08
C TYR A 41 -1.33 -22.42 10.26
N PRO A 42 -1.77 -23.60 10.77
CA PRO A 42 -2.76 -23.70 11.84
C PRO A 42 -2.40 -22.95 13.11
N GLU A 43 -1.11 -22.82 13.40
CA GLU A 43 -0.60 -22.06 14.53
C GLU A 43 -0.95 -20.56 14.43
N ASN A 44 -1.18 -20.03 13.24
CA ASN A 44 -1.62 -18.65 13.02
C ASN A 44 -3.09 -18.42 13.42
N LEU A 45 -3.87 -19.48 13.49
CA LEU A 45 -5.30 -19.47 13.77
C LEU A 45 -5.64 -19.78 15.23
N THR A 46 -4.65 -19.94 16.09
CA THR A 46 -4.87 -20.23 17.52
C THR A 46 -5.32 -18.99 18.28
N ASP A 47 -6.25 -19.17 19.23
CA ASP A 47 -6.71 -18.09 20.11
C ASP A 47 -5.55 -17.44 20.86
N ASP A 48 -4.61 -18.24 21.37
CA ASP A 48 -3.42 -17.75 22.08
C ASP A 48 -2.60 -16.78 21.25
N LYS A 49 -2.40 -17.08 19.96
CA LYS A 49 -1.65 -16.18 19.08
C LYS A 49 -2.42 -14.92 18.79
N ILE A 50 -3.68 -15.04 18.41
CA ILE A 50 -4.47 -13.89 17.98
C ILE A 50 -4.72 -12.95 19.19
N THR A 51 -5.11 -13.45 20.33
CA THR A 51 -5.38 -12.65 21.54
C THR A 51 -4.15 -11.95 22.09
N ARG A 52 -2.95 -12.50 21.86
CA ARG A 52 -1.68 -11.84 22.24
C ARG A 52 -1.51 -10.48 21.55
N PHE A 53 -2.00 -10.34 20.31
CA PHE A 53 -1.91 -9.11 19.50
C PHE A 53 -3.24 -8.34 19.44
N VAL A 54 -4.35 -9.03 19.63
CA VAL A 54 -5.72 -8.50 19.58
C VAL A 54 -6.46 -8.94 20.86
N PRO A 55 -6.23 -8.27 21.99
CA PRO A 55 -6.77 -8.70 23.29
C PRO A 55 -8.29 -8.88 23.35
N ASP A 56 -9.02 -8.10 22.54
CA ASP A 56 -10.49 -8.14 22.48
C ASP A 56 -11.04 -9.16 21.47
N TYR A 57 -10.18 -9.97 20.87
CA TYR A 57 -10.58 -11.01 19.93
C TYR A 57 -11.29 -12.16 20.65
N SER A 58 -12.29 -12.72 19.98
CA SER A 58 -12.96 -13.95 20.38
C SER A 58 -13.21 -14.79 19.13
N SER A 59 -12.83 -16.06 19.17
CA SER A 59 -13.12 -17.02 18.09
C SER A 59 -14.56 -17.49 18.05
N SER A 60 -15.38 -17.10 19.01
CA SER A 60 -16.78 -17.50 19.07
C SER A 60 -17.56 -17.08 17.84
N GLY A 61 -18.07 -18.05 17.09
CA GLY A 61 -18.80 -17.83 15.84
C GLY A 61 -17.92 -17.62 14.60
N ILE A 62 -16.59 -17.63 14.73
CA ILE A 62 -15.66 -17.52 13.63
C ILE A 62 -15.22 -18.90 13.19
N LYS A 63 -15.36 -19.21 11.89
CA LYS A 63 -14.87 -20.45 11.30
C LYS A 63 -13.43 -20.31 10.81
N MET A 64 -12.58 -21.27 11.19
CA MET A 64 -11.20 -21.35 10.74
C MET A 64 -11.07 -22.28 9.54
N PHE A 65 -10.23 -21.90 8.58
CA PHE A 65 -9.95 -22.65 7.36
C PHE A 65 -8.45 -22.74 7.10
N ASP A 66 -8.00 -23.87 6.57
CA ASP A 66 -6.59 -24.06 6.21
C ASP A 66 -6.25 -23.44 4.84
N THR A 67 -7.26 -23.17 4.02
CA THR A 67 -7.07 -22.62 2.68
C THR A 67 -7.99 -21.45 2.37
N ALA A 68 -7.52 -20.56 1.49
CA ALA A 68 -8.36 -19.48 0.97
C ALA A 68 -9.58 -20.01 0.21
N ASP A 69 -9.42 -21.12 -0.51
CA ASP A 69 -10.48 -21.71 -1.33
C ASP A 69 -11.64 -22.22 -0.48
N ASP A 70 -11.36 -22.89 0.63
CA ASP A 70 -12.40 -23.35 1.55
C ASP A 70 -13.18 -22.19 2.15
N LEU A 71 -12.50 -21.08 2.46
CA LEU A 71 -13.16 -19.86 2.93
C LEU A 71 -14.04 -19.25 1.82
N ILE A 72 -13.52 -19.13 0.60
CA ILE A 72 -14.26 -18.58 -0.55
C ILE A 72 -15.52 -19.40 -0.84
N GLU A 73 -15.42 -20.73 -0.78
CA GLU A 73 -16.54 -21.65 -1.07
C GLU A 73 -17.53 -21.81 0.09
N SER A 74 -17.20 -21.28 1.28
CA SER A 74 -17.98 -21.49 2.51
C SER A 74 -19.36 -20.84 2.50
N GLY A 75 -19.56 -19.77 1.70
CA GLY A 75 -20.80 -18.97 1.72
C GLY A 75 -20.99 -18.13 3.00
N LEU A 76 -19.96 -18.04 3.84
CA LEU A 76 -20.02 -17.33 5.13
C LEU A 76 -19.74 -15.82 5.02
N VAL A 77 -19.19 -15.35 3.91
CA VAL A 77 -18.63 -14.00 3.76
C VAL A 77 -19.27 -13.24 2.60
N ASP A 78 -19.40 -11.93 2.77
CA ASP A 78 -19.78 -10.97 1.71
C ASP A 78 -18.54 -10.23 1.18
N ALA A 79 -17.47 -10.15 1.98
CA ALA A 79 -16.20 -9.55 1.60
C ALA A 79 -15.02 -10.32 2.22
N ILE A 80 -13.89 -10.35 1.50
CA ILE A 80 -12.65 -10.97 1.98
C ILE A 80 -11.51 -9.96 1.94
N TRP A 81 -10.72 -9.94 3.03
CA TRP A 81 -9.42 -9.28 3.09
C TRP A 81 -8.32 -10.29 2.76
N PHE A 82 -7.66 -10.10 1.63
CA PHE A 82 -6.49 -10.90 1.22
C PHE A 82 -5.22 -10.22 1.72
N VAL A 83 -4.62 -10.79 2.76
CA VAL A 83 -3.42 -10.29 3.43
C VAL A 83 -2.29 -11.30 3.25
N ILE A 84 -2.03 -11.60 1.99
CA ILE A 84 -1.12 -12.67 1.54
C ILE A 84 0.16 -12.02 1.01
N PRO A 85 1.36 -12.59 1.27
CA PRO A 85 2.58 -12.14 0.63
C PRO A 85 2.45 -12.16 -0.90
N PRO A 86 2.97 -11.13 -1.62
CA PRO A 86 2.70 -10.95 -3.04
C PRO A 86 3.20 -12.10 -3.95
N ASN A 87 4.18 -12.87 -3.48
CA ASN A 87 4.68 -14.06 -4.19
C ASN A 87 3.87 -15.34 -3.92
N GLN A 88 2.87 -15.29 -3.04
CA GLN A 88 2.09 -16.47 -2.62
C GLN A 88 0.69 -16.53 -3.23
N HIS A 89 0.30 -15.53 -4.01
CA HIS A 89 -0.99 -15.51 -4.68
C HIS A 89 -1.14 -16.65 -5.70
N LYS A 90 -2.25 -17.38 -5.61
CA LYS A 90 -2.56 -18.56 -6.44
C LYS A 90 -3.91 -18.48 -7.15
N GLY A 91 -4.38 -17.24 -7.45
CA GLY A 91 -5.64 -17.01 -8.15
C GLY A 91 -6.88 -16.98 -7.25
N GLU A 92 -6.71 -16.85 -5.94
CA GLU A 92 -7.80 -16.74 -4.97
C GLU A 92 -8.63 -15.45 -5.16
N ILE A 93 -7.99 -14.34 -5.58
CA ILE A 93 -8.69 -13.09 -5.87
C ILE A 93 -9.67 -13.28 -7.05
N GLU A 94 -9.22 -13.91 -8.12
CA GLU A 94 -10.07 -14.20 -9.28
C GLU A 94 -11.22 -15.17 -8.93
N ARG A 95 -10.96 -16.14 -8.02
CA ARG A 95 -12.00 -17.06 -7.56
C ARG A 95 -13.04 -16.35 -6.69
N ALA A 96 -12.61 -15.51 -5.76
CA ALA A 96 -13.50 -14.70 -4.94
C ALA A 96 -14.36 -13.75 -5.80
N ALA A 97 -13.76 -13.11 -6.81
CA ALA A 97 -14.50 -12.25 -7.74
C ALA A 97 -15.60 -13.04 -8.48
N ARG A 98 -15.29 -14.24 -8.97
CA ARG A 98 -16.29 -15.12 -9.63
C ARG A 98 -17.42 -15.59 -8.70
N ARG A 99 -17.19 -15.57 -7.38
CA ARG A 99 -18.19 -15.85 -6.34
C ARG A 99 -18.94 -14.60 -5.89
N GLU A 100 -18.75 -13.48 -6.58
CA GLU A 100 -19.39 -12.20 -6.26
C GLU A 100 -19.06 -11.68 -4.84
N ILE A 101 -17.89 -12.06 -4.31
CA ILE A 101 -17.39 -11.64 -3.00
C ILE A 101 -16.58 -10.35 -3.19
N ALA A 102 -16.86 -9.31 -2.40
CA ALA A 102 -16.12 -8.06 -2.42
C ALA A 102 -14.67 -8.25 -1.93
N ILE A 103 -13.73 -7.49 -2.51
CA ILE A 103 -12.29 -7.76 -2.37
C ILE A 103 -11.55 -6.58 -1.75
N PHE A 104 -10.93 -6.82 -0.60
CA PHE A 104 -9.85 -6.01 -0.08
C PHE A 104 -8.54 -6.74 -0.32
N ALA A 105 -7.60 -6.18 -1.08
CA ALA A 105 -6.29 -6.78 -1.31
C ALA A 105 -5.19 -5.94 -0.67
N GLU A 106 -4.30 -6.55 0.11
CA GLU A 106 -3.11 -5.85 0.61
C GLU A 106 -2.12 -5.56 -0.51
N LYS A 107 -1.34 -4.51 -0.31
CA LYS A 107 -0.27 -4.10 -1.22
C LYS A 107 1.06 -4.84 -0.88
N PRO A 108 1.94 -5.03 -1.84
CA PRO A 108 1.65 -5.04 -3.27
C PRO A 108 0.82 -6.28 -3.63
N GLN A 109 -0.12 -6.13 -4.56
CA GLN A 109 -1.08 -7.19 -4.90
C GLN A 109 -0.41 -8.40 -5.57
N SER A 110 0.70 -8.21 -6.24
CA SER A 110 1.59 -9.22 -6.81
C SER A 110 2.95 -8.63 -7.13
N LEU A 111 3.90 -9.47 -7.51
CA LEU A 111 5.20 -9.09 -8.08
C LEU A 111 5.18 -9.04 -9.61
N PHE A 112 4.09 -9.46 -10.23
CA PHE A 112 3.97 -9.64 -11.68
C PHE A 112 2.74 -8.92 -12.23
N LEU A 113 2.94 -8.09 -13.23
CA LEU A 113 1.88 -7.24 -13.78
C LEU A 113 0.78 -8.06 -14.45
N ASP A 114 1.13 -9.16 -15.12
CA ASP A 114 0.13 -10.01 -15.79
C ASP A 114 -0.84 -10.67 -14.78
N ASP A 115 -0.38 -11.00 -13.57
CA ASP A 115 -1.25 -11.48 -12.49
C ASP A 115 -2.26 -10.42 -12.09
N ILE A 116 -1.80 -9.18 -11.92
CA ILE A 116 -2.66 -8.04 -11.54
C ILE A 116 -3.70 -7.74 -12.62
N ILE A 117 -3.31 -7.77 -13.89
CA ILE A 117 -4.24 -7.58 -15.00
C ILE A 117 -5.29 -8.69 -15.04
N SER A 118 -4.90 -9.92 -14.72
CA SER A 118 -5.83 -11.07 -14.63
C SER A 118 -6.84 -10.88 -13.49
N GLN A 119 -6.35 -10.47 -12.31
CA GLN A 119 -7.18 -10.18 -11.14
C GLN A 119 -8.15 -9.03 -11.39
N ASP A 120 -7.66 -7.92 -11.96
CA ASP A 120 -8.49 -6.76 -12.30
C ASP A 120 -9.59 -7.12 -13.31
N ARG A 121 -9.25 -7.92 -14.31
CA ARG A 121 -10.24 -8.40 -15.29
C ARG A 121 -11.33 -9.24 -14.64
N ALA A 122 -10.98 -10.11 -13.69
CA ALA A 122 -11.96 -10.92 -12.96
C ALA A 122 -12.88 -10.04 -12.10
N ILE A 123 -12.31 -9.06 -11.39
CA ILE A 123 -13.04 -8.09 -10.55
C ILE A 123 -13.97 -7.23 -11.41
N THR A 124 -13.46 -6.69 -12.52
CA THR A 124 -14.25 -5.85 -13.45
C THR A 124 -15.39 -6.63 -14.06
N ASN A 125 -15.16 -7.87 -14.48
CA ASN A 125 -16.19 -8.72 -15.11
C ASN A 125 -17.31 -9.11 -14.12
N SER A 126 -16.98 -9.28 -12.84
CA SER A 126 -17.97 -9.61 -11.81
C SER A 126 -18.66 -8.36 -11.23
N GLY A 127 -18.06 -7.18 -11.40
CA GLY A 127 -18.58 -5.92 -10.86
C GLY A 127 -18.53 -5.79 -9.34
N VAL A 128 -17.76 -6.67 -8.66
CA VAL A 128 -17.66 -6.63 -7.19
C VAL A 128 -16.89 -5.40 -6.70
N PRO A 129 -17.28 -4.83 -5.55
CA PRO A 129 -16.51 -3.79 -4.91
C PRO A 129 -15.09 -4.25 -4.59
N SER A 130 -14.11 -3.40 -4.86
CA SER A 130 -12.71 -3.70 -4.54
C SER A 130 -11.97 -2.49 -4.02
N THR A 131 -10.94 -2.73 -3.21
CA THR A 131 -9.94 -1.75 -2.76
C THR A 131 -8.60 -2.41 -2.56
N VAL A 132 -7.53 -1.61 -2.55
CA VAL A 132 -6.17 -2.06 -2.26
C VAL A 132 -5.66 -1.32 -1.01
N GLY A 133 -4.89 -1.98 -0.17
CA GLY A 133 -4.41 -1.55 1.15
C GLY A 133 -3.52 -0.31 1.18
N PHE A 134 -3.81 0.70 0.36
CA PHE A 134 -3.15 2.01 0.39
C PHE A 134 -3.71 2.88 1.53
N GLN A 135 -3.49 2.40 2.75
CA GLN A 135 -4.03 2.99 3.96
C GLN A 135 -3.66 4.46 4.17
N MET A 136 -2.51 4.92 3.63
CA MET A 136 -2.09 6.31 3.74
C MET A 136 -3.08 7.28 3.10
N ARG A 137 -3.85 6.86 2.10
CA ARG A 137 -4.94 7.67 1.52
C ARG A 137 -6.06 7.98 2.51
N HIS A 138 -6.19 7.18 3.58
CA HIS A 138 -7.19 7.32 4.64
C HIS A 138 -6.62 7.95 5.92
N ASP A 139 -5.35 8.35 5.91
CA ASP A 139 -4.75 9.15 6.97
C ASP A 139 -5.15 10.61 6.78
N ARG A 140 -5.62 11.23 7.86
CA ARG A 140 -6.19 12.58 7.82
C ARG A 140 -5.22 13.62 7.25
N GLY A 141 -3.94 13.55 7.60
CA GLY A 141 -2.96 14.50 7.09
C GLY A 141 -2.78 14.42 5.59
N TYR A 142 -2.80 13.21 5.04
CA TYR A 142 -2.68 13.00 3.59
C TYR A 142 -3.96 13.38 2.84
N THR A 143 -5.13 13.11 3.43
CA THR A 143 -6.41 13.52 2.84
C THR A 143 -6.58 15.03 2.82
N ASP A 144 -6.14 15.73 3.87
CA ASP A 144 -6.20 17.20 3.94
C ASP A 144 -5.31 17.84 2.86
N ILE A 145 -4.12 17.29 2.62
CA ILE A 145 -3.24 17.72 1.52
C ILE A 145 -3.88 17.45 0.16
N ALA A 146 -4.42 16.25 -0.05
CA ALA A 146 -5.08 15.90 -1.30
C ALA A 146 -6.30 16.80 -1.58
N ALA A 147 -7.11 17.09 -0.57
CA ALA A 147 -8.24 18.01 -0.67
C ALA A 147 -7.78 19.42 -1.05
N TYR A 148 -6.71 19.90 -0.43
CA TYR A 148 -6.12 21.21 -0.74
C TYR A 148 -5.58 21.29 -2.18
N LEU A 149 -4.98 20.19 -2.68
CA LEU A 149 -4.40 20.13 -4.01
C LEU A 149 -5.41 19.79 -5.13
N SER A 150 -6.66 19.49 -4.78
CA SER A 150 -7.65 18.92 -5.72
C SER A 150 -7.93 19.78 -6.95
N ASP A 151 -7.80 21.11 -6.84
CA ASP A 151 -7.98 22.10 -7.91
C ASP A 151 -6.67 22.72 -8.41
N LYS A 152 -5.52 22.18 -7.99
CA LYS A 152 -4.19 22.73 -8.30
C LYS A 152 -3.38 21.78 -9.15
N TRP A 153 -2.64 22.34 -10.10
CA TRP A 153 -1.66 21.55 -10.82
C TRP A 153 -0.37 21.44 -9.99
N VAL A 154 0.08 20.22 -9.76
CA VAL A 154 1.33 19.92 -9.07
C VAL A 154 2.45 19.86 -10.10
N ALA A 155 3.37 20.82 -10.02
CA ALA A 155 4.49 20.92 -10.96
C ALA A 155 5.62 19.96 -10.61
N ALA A 156 5.94 19.86 -9.33
CA ALA A 156 6.98 18.95 -8.85
C ALA A 156 6.71 18.46 -7.43
N MET A 157 7.14 17.23 -7.14
CA MET A 157 7.19 16.67 -5.79
C MET A 157 8.53 16.02 -5.54
N THR A 158 9.00 16.10 -4.32
CA THR A 158 10.15 15.31 -3.84
C THR A 158 9.78 14.69 -2.51
N MET A 159 9.97 13.38 -2.40
CA MET A 159 9.83 12.64 -1.15
C MET A 159 11.14 11.96 -0.81
N ILE A 160 11.55 12.06 0.45
CA ILE A 160 12.68 11.32 1.00
C ILE A 160 12.13 10.45 2.12
N ALA A 161 12.17 9.15 1.92
CA ALA A 161 11.73 8.16 2.89
C ALA A 161 12.91 7.30 3.35
N GLU A 162 13.13 7.28 4.65
CA GLU A 162 14.18 6.51 5.29
C GLU A 162 13.59 5.39 6.14
N GLY A 163 14.18 4.21 6.06
CA GLY A 163 13.83 3.05 6.86
C GLY A 163 15.04 2.36 7.44
N ALA A 164 14.85 1.48 8.41
CA ALA A 164 15.91 0.64 8.92
C ALA A 164 16.30 -0.44 7.90
N VAL A 165 17.58 -0.89 7.95
CA VAL A 165 18.02 -2.03 7.14
C VAL A 165 17.13 -3.23 7.41
N GLU A 166 16.72 -3.82 6.34
CA GLU A 166 16.05 -5.10 6.33
C GLU A 166 16.88 -6.11 7.11
N GLY A 167 16.27 -6.78 8.06
CA GLY A 167 16.92 -7.76 8.89
C GLY A 167 17.09 -7.40 10.36
N HIS A 168 17.11 -6.12 10.70
CA HIS A 168 17.28 -5.73 12.11
C HIS A 168 15.99 -5.49 12.88
N GLY A 169 14.83 -5.40 12.22
CA GLY A 169 13.61 -5.01 12.90
C GLY A 169 12.34 -5.74 12.49
N VAL A 170 12.29 -6.36 11.33
CA VAL A 170 11.08 -7.01 10.85
C VAL A 170 11.27 -8.51 10.80
N LYS A 171 11.50 -9.06 11.96
CA LYS A 171 11.39 -10.50 12.14
C LYS A 171 9.92 -10.81 12.33
N HIS A 172 9.35 -11.68 11.50
CA HIS A 172 8.04 -12.27 11.77
C HIS A 172 8.17 -13.31 12.91
N THR A 173 8.76 -12.86 14.00
CA THR A 173 9.17 -13.67 15.15
C THR A 173 8.05 -14.47 15.78
N HIS A 174 6.82 -13.96 15.67
CA HIS A 174 5.67 -14.66 16.24
C HIS A 174 5.33 -15.98 15.49
N THR A 175 5.69 -16.11 14.20
CA THR A 175 5.54 -17.38 13.49
C THR A 175 6.58 -18.40 13.87
N GLU A 176 7.83 -17.96 14.16
CA GLU A 176 8.87 -18.83 14.67
C GLU A 176 8.59 -19.36 16.07
N GLU A 177 8.19 -18.47 16.99
CA GLU A 177 7.85 -18.84 18.36
C GLU A 177 6.76 -19.90 18.46
N LEU A 178 5.89 -19.96 17.45
CA LEU A 178 4.77 -20.88 17.39
C LEU A 178 4.96 -22.00 16.34
N GLY A 179 6.16 -22.16 15.81
CA GLY A 179 6.48 -23.24 14.88
C GLY A 179 6.14 -22.97 13.41
N GLY A 180 5.88 -21.71 13.05
CA GLY A 180 5.69 -21.29 11.66
C GLY A 180 6.95 -21.35 10.81
N PRO A 181 6.87 -21.00 9.53
CA PRO A 181 8.02 -21.01 8.65
C PRO A 181 9.14 -20.16 9.21
N ALA A 182 10.38 -20.66 9.03
CA ALA A 182 11.58 -20.01 9.53
C ALA A 182 11.54 -18.50 9.27
N ASN A 183 11.89 -17.78 10.31
CA ASN A 183 11.99 -16.35 10.36
C ASN A 183 12.91 -15.82 9.28
N ARG A 184 12.34 -15.56 8.14
CA ARG A 184 13.06 -14.89 7.08
C ARG A 184 12.58 -13.48 7.03
N VAL A 185 13.50 -12.58 6.91
CA VAL A 185 13.20 -11.19 6.61
C VAL A 185 12.70 -11.17 5.17
N TRP A 186 11.44 -11.53 4.97
CA TRP A 186 10.86 -11.69 3.65
C TRP A 186 10.94 -10.40 2.85
N THR A 187 10.84 -9.24 3.51
CA THR A 187 10.96 -7.92 2.89
C THR A 187 12.38 -7.61 2.37
N ALA A 188 13.40 -8.33 2.82
CA ALA A 188 14.76 -8.21 2.33
C ALA A 188 15.03 -9.07 1.09
N ASN A 189 14.15 -10.04 0.80
CA ASN A 189 14.33 -10.98 -0.28
C ASN A 189 13.53 -10.57 -1.52
N ARG A 190 14.23 -10.18 -2.59
CA ARG A 190 13.64 -9.71 -3.84
C ARG A 190 12.67 -10.73 -4.47
N ALA A 191 12.94 -12.01 -4.34
CA ALA A 191 12.07 -13.05 -4.91
C ALA A 191 10.74 -13.22 -4.15
N TRP A 192 10.64 -12.72 -2.92
CA TRP A 192 9.46 -12.88 -2.08
C TRP A 192 8.61 -11.62 -1.97
N SER A 193 9.26 -10.49 -1.76
CA SER A 193 8.60 -9.19 -1.55
C SER A 193 8.72 -8.24 -2.74
N GLY A 194 9.53 -8.58 -3.72
CA GLY A 194 10.06 -7.61 -4.67
C GLY A 194 11.18 -6.78 -4.06
N THR A 195 11.63 -5.78 -4.78
CA THR A 195 12.57 -4.79 -4.22
C THR A 195 11.87 -3.95 -3.15
N SER A 196 12.65 -3.28 -2.29
CA SER A 196 12.09 -2.43 -1.24
C SER A 196 11.26 -1.28 -1.80
N ILE A 197 11.53 -0.84 -3.04
CA ILE A 197 10.68 0.14 -3.72
C ILE A 197 9.30 -0.43 -4.06
N VAL A 198 9.20 -1.73 -4.37
CA VAL A 198 7.94 -2.43 -4.65
C VAL A 198 7.17 -2.68 -3.35
N GLU A 199 7.86 -3.21 -2.32
CA GLU A 199 7.20 -3.58 -1.07
C GLU A 199 6.75 -2.37 -0.25
N ALA A 200 7.66 -1.41 -0.04
CA ALA A 200 7.41 -0.26 0.81
C ALA A 200 7.26 1.05 0.03
N GLY A 201 8.12 1.32 -0.96
CA GLY A 201 8.10 2.54 -1.76
C GLY A 201 6.82 2.74 -2.59
N ILE A 202 6.05 1.67 -2.78
CA ILE A 202 4.74 1.76 -3.44
C ILE A 202 3.77 2.68 -2.68
N HIS A 203 3.87 2.80 -1.37
CA HIS A 203 3.06 3.73 -0.59
C HIS A 203 3.33 5.18 -0.97
N GLN A 204 4.61 5.55 -1.09
CA GLN A 204 5.01 6.90 -1.50
C GLN A 204 4.61 7.17 -2.94
N THR A 205 4.81 6.21 -3.84
CA THR A 205 4.38 6.31 -5.23
C THR A 205 2.87 6.52 -5.34
N ASP A 206 2.10 5.80 -4.56
CA ASP A 206 0.64 5.93 -4.52
C ASP A 206 0.19 7.28 -3.95
N ILE A 207 0.83 7.78 -2.90
CA ILE A 207 0.55 9.10 -2.32
C ILE A 207 0.89 10.23 -3.29
N MET A 208 1.99 10.12 -4.04
CA MET A 208 2.31 11.11 -5.09
C MET A 208 1.22 11.20 -6.14
N ARG A 209 0.67 10.06 -6.57
CA ARG A 209 -0.48 10.01 -7.48
C ARG A 209 -1.74 10.63 -6.86
N TYR A 210 -2.00 10.31 -5.59
CA TYR A 210 -3.16 10.81 -4.86
C TYR A 210 -3.11 12.33 -4.68
N TRP A 211 -1.97 12.88 -4.30
CA TRP A 211 -1.78 14.32 -4.11
C TRP A 211 -1.80 15.11 -5.43
N SER A 212 -1.23 14.56 -6.50
CA SER A 212 -1.27 15.20 -7.81
C SER A 212 -2.62 15.03 -8.52
N ASN A 213 -3.49 14.14 -8.01
CA ASN A 213 -4.67 13.68 -8.71
C ASN A 213 -4.35 13.30 -10.16
N ASP A 214 -3.29 12.50 -10.33
CA ASP A 214 -2.71 12.17 -11.62
C ASP A 214 -2.09 10.77 -11.62
N ASP A 215 -1.86 10.22 -12.80
CA ASP A 215 -1.16 8.96 -13.01
C ASP A 215 0.27 9.18 -13.46
N VAL A 216 1.12 8.20 -13.13
CA VAL A 216 2.47 8.13 -13.69
C VAL A 216 2.37 7.73 -15.16
N GLU A 217 3.03 8.51 -16.02
CA GLU A 217 3.19 8.24 -17.45
C GLU A 217 4.46 7.44 -17.74
N TRP A 218 5.56 7.79 -17.06
CA TRP A 218 6.85 7.14 -17.26
C TRP A 218 7.71 7.18 -15.98
N VAL A 219 8.70 6.28 -15.93
CA VAL A 219 9.63 6.13 -14.81
C VAL A 219 11.08 6.07 -15.29
N ARG A 220 12.00 6.66 -14.50
CA ARG A 220 13.43 6.39 -14.51
C ARG A 220 13.92 6.08 -13.11
N ALA A 221 14.81 5.10 -12.96
CA ALA A 221 15.32 4.71 -11.65
C ALA A 221 16.77 4.25 -11.70
N ILE A 222 17.49 4.56 -10.62
CA ILE A 222 18.85 4.06 -10.34
C ILE A 222 18.88 3.61 -8.89
N TYR A 223 19.41 2.42 -8.66
CA TYR A 223 19.59 1.82 -7.35
C TYR A 223 21.08 1.68 -7.01
N THR A 224 21.39 1.70 -5.73
CA THR A 224 22.76 1.40 -5.29
C THR A 224 22.99 -0.10 -5.29
N ASP A 225 24.24 -0.50 -5.54
CA ASP A 225 24.67 -1.83 -5.16
C ASP A 225 24.64 -1.96 -3.63
N ARG A 226 24.42 -3.19 -3.14
CA ARG A 226 24.47 -3.46 -1.70
C ARG A 226 25.94 -3.51 -1.25
N PRO A 227 26.38 -2.67 -0.30
CA PRO A 227 27.73 -2.70 0.23
C PRO A 227 28.05 -4.05 0.88
N VAL A 228 29.30 -4.50 0.76
CA VAL A 228 29.74 -5.80 1.29
C VAL A 228 29.54 -5.89 2.80
N GLU A 229 29.72 -4.78 3.51
CA GLU A 229 29.54 -4.68 4.96
C GLU A 229 28.08 -4.92 5.41
N LEU A 230 27.14 -4.85 4.47
CA LEU A 230 25.71 -5.06 4.70
C LEU A 230 25.23 -6.42 4.17
N HIS A 231 26.13 -7.26 3.67
CA HIS A 231 25.81 -8.62 3.24
C HIS A 231 25.55 -9.58 4.41
N GLU A 232 25.84 -9.19 5.63
CA GLU A 232 25.54 -9.97 6.84
C GLU A 232 24.03 -10.19 7.08
N THR A 233 23.19 -9.36 6.48
CA THR A 233 21.77 -9.63 6.42
C THR A 233 21.49 -10.50 5.21
N GLU A 234 20.73 -11.58 5.35
CA GLU A 234 20.42 -12.54 4.27
C GLU A 234 19.59 -11.93 3.10
N GLY A 235 19.60 -10.61 2.97
CA GLY A 235 18.84 -9.88 1.95
C GLY A 235 19.66 -9.59 0.69
N ASP A 236 18.99 -9.55 -0.43
CA ASP A 236 19.54 -9.27 -1.77
C ASP A 236 19.04 -7.93 -2.37
N ASN A 237 18.24 -7.18 -1.61
CA ASN A 237 17.70 -5.90 -2.08
C ASN A 237 18.74 -4.77 -2.03
N PRO A 238 18.76 -3.85 -3.01
CA PRO A 238 19.43 -2.56 -2.89
C PRO A 238 18.99 -1.82 -1.63
N ILE A 239 19.86 -0.95 -1.10
CA ILE A 239 19.56 -0.20 0.11
C ILE A 239 19.20 1.26 -0.13
N ALA A 240 19.45 1.77 -1.33
CA ALA A 240 19.02 3.10 -1.72
C ALA A 240 18.51 3.09 -3.17
N TYR A 241 17.46 3.85 -3.38
CA TYR A 241 16.68 3.94 -4.61
C TYR A 241 16.44 5.41 -4.92
N THR A 242 16.76 5.83 -6.14
CA THR A 242 16.34 7.11 -6.66
C THR A 242 15.42 6.86 -7.85
N VAL A 243 14.18 7.31 -7.75
CA VAL A 243 13.16 7.11 -8.78
C VAL A 243 12.57 8.44 -9.18
N ILE A 244 12.49 8.67 -10.49
CA ILE A 244 11.85 9.83 -11.09
C ILE A 244 10.62 9.36 -11.83
N TYR A 245 9.48 9.96 -11.51
CA TYR A 245 8.20 9.73 -12.15
C TYR A 245 7.82 10.96 -13.00
N GLY A 246 7.50 10.78 -14.26
CA GLY A 246 6.81 11.78 -15.07
C GLY A 246 5.31 11.52 -14.98
N MET A 247 4.55 12.56 -14.64
CA MET A 247 3.10 12.47 -14.49
C MET A 247 2.39 12.78 -15.82
N LYS A 248 1.23 12.17 -16.06
CA LYS A 248 0.46 12.36 -17.31
C LYS A 248 0.10 13.83 -17.60
N LYS A 249 -0.16 14.63 -16.55
CA LYS A 249 -0.42 16.07 -16.66
C LYS A 249 0.84 16.93 -16.74
N GLY A 250 2.02 16.31 -16.90
CA GLY A 250 3.29 17.00 -17.13
C GLY A 250 4.09 17.36 -15.87
N GLY A 251 3.59 17.05 -14.68
CA GLY A 251 4.37 17.21 -13.45
C GLY A 251 5.47 16.17 -13.30
N LEU A 252 6.41 16.43 -12.38
CA LEU A 252 7.49 15.50 -12.02
C LEU A 252 7.41 15.12 -10.54
N ALA A 253 7.70 13.87 -10.22
CA ALA A 253 7.85 13.43 -8.85
C ALA A 253 9.17 12.66 -8.67
N ASN A 254 9.85 12.89 -7.55
CA ASN A 254 11.09 12.21 -7.18
C ASN A 254 10.90 11.48 -5.87
N LEU A 255 11.31 10.23 -5.82
CA LEU A 255 11.37 9.44 -4.60
C LEU A 255 12.80 9.01 -4.34
N ILE A 256 13.36 9.44 -3.22
CA ILE A 256 14.56 8.85 -2.64
C ILE A 256 14.09 7.94 -1.52
N PHE A 257 14.25 6.65 -1.72
CA PHE A 257 13.89 5.63 -0.73
C PHE A 257 15.14 4.93 -0.25
N THR A 258 15.38 4.91 1.05
CA THR A 258 16.60 4.34 1.59
C THR A 258 16.32 3.44 2.79
N LYS A 259 17.12 2.40 2.93
CA LYS A 259 17.15 1.51 4.09
C LYS A 259 18.59 1.30 4.55
N PRO A 260 19.29 2.36 5.02
CA PRO A 260 20.66 2.23 5.49
C PRO A 260 20.73 1.42 6.78
N ALA A 261 21.86 0.74 6.97
CA ALA A 261 22.12 0.00 8.21
C ALA A 261 22.02 0.93 9.42
N ARG A 262 21.30 0.49 10.45
CA ARG A 262 21.16 1.21 11.72
C ARG A 262 20.59 2.62 11.60
N SER A 263 19.84 2.91 10.54
CA SER A 263 19.16 4.20 10.48
C SER A 263 18.12 4.28 11.59
N TYR A 264 18.09 5.42 12.20
CA TYR A 264 16.94 5.81 13.03
C TYR A 264 15.71 5.87 12.11
N TYR A 265 14.61 5.31 12.54
CA TYR A 265 13.35 5.55 11.89
C TYR A 265 13.11 7.06 11.88
N GLY A 266 13.08 7.67 10.70
CA GLY A 266 12.44 8.91 10.81
C GLY A 266 13.02 10.14 10.25
N GLY A 267 13.73 10.09 9.15
CA GLY A 267 13.80 11.29 8.32
C GLY A 267 12.70 11.26 7.27
N ARG A 268 11.69 12.06 7.40
CA ARG A 268 10.76 12.33 6.33
C ARG A 268 10.89 13.78 5.90
N PHE A 269 11.14 13.99 4.65
CA PHE A 269 11.11 15.31 4.04
C PHE A 269 10.37 15.21 2.72
N ASP A 270 9.21 15.86 2.66
CA ASP A 270 8.43 15.94 1.44
C ASP A 270 8.24 17.40 1.05
N CYS A 271 8.38 17.69 -0.22
CA CYS A 271 8.15 19.02 -0.77
C CYS A 271 7.26 18.90 -2.01
N ILE A 272 6.17 19.67 -2.03
CA ILE A 272 5.22 19.73 -3.14
C ILE A 272 5.18 21.16 -3.65
N ILE A 273 5.46 21.34 -4.94
CA ILE A 273 5.39 22.63 -5.63
C ILE A 273 4.18 22.60 -6.55
N HIS A 274 3.28 23.53 -6.37
CA HIS A 274 2.04 23.60 -7.12
C HIS A 274 1.79 25.03 -7.65
N THR A 275 0.74 25.22 -8.44
CA THR A 275 0.46 26.51 -9.12
C THR A 275 0.31 27.72 -8.20
N HIS A 276 0.01 27.50 -6.91
CA HIS A 276 -0.24 28.59 -5.96
C HIS A 276 0.72 28.58 -4.76
N GLY A 277 1.79 27.79 -4.79
CA GLY A 277 2.75 27.79 -3.70
C GLY A 277 3.46 26.48 -3.45
N THR A 278 3.82 26.23 -2.20
CA THR A 278 4.59 25.07 -1.77
C THR A 278 4.03 24.49 -0.50
N ILE A 279 3.99 23.17 -0.42
CA ILE A 279 3.73 22.43 0.81
C ILE A 279 5.03 21.70 1.20
N LYS A 280 5.42 21.81 2.45
CA LYS A 280 6.52 21.06 3.04
C LYS A 280 6.02 20.23 4.19
N LEU A 281 6.40 18.96 4.18
CA LEU A 281 6.21 18.06 5.30
C LEU A 281 7.58 17.70 5.85
N GLU A 282 7.78 18.02 7.10
CA GLU A 282 9.02 17.72 7.82
C GLU A 282 8.64 17.09 9.16
N ASN A 283 8.99 15.83 9.34
CA ASN A 283 8.60 15.03 10.51
C ASN A 283 7.07 15.07 10.73
N ASP A 284 6.63 15.68 11.82
CA ASP A 284 5.21 15.75 12.20
C ASP A 284 4.54 17.08 11.78
N PHE A 285 5.20 17.90 10.97
CA PHE A 285 4.70 19.22 10.60
C PHE A 285 4.39 19.31 9.11
N VAL A 286 3.26 19.93 8.80
CA VAL A 286 2.90 20.33 7.44
C VAL A 286 2.94 21.86 7.37
N ASP A 287 3.83 22.40 6.56
CA ASP A 287 3.98 23.81 6.30
C ASP A 287 3.42 24.13 4.91
N TYR A 288 2.33 24.88 4.88
CA TYR A 288 1.74 25.39 3.65
C TYR A 288 2.20 26.84 3.46
N THR A 289 2.88 27.08 2.35
CA THR A 289 3.18 28.43 1.89
C THR A 289 2.42 28.68 0.62
N PHE A 290 1.47 29.58 0.66
CA PHE A 290 0.64 29.87 -0.51
C PHE A 290 0.60 31.29 -0.94
N ASP A 291 0.07 31.40 -2.14
CA ASP A 291 -0.65 32.50 -2.75
C ASP A 291 0.08 33.82 -2.64
N GLY A 292 1.28 33.83 -3.20
CA GLY A 292 1.92 35.09 -3.53
C GLY A 292 2.28 35.07 -5.00
N VAL A 293 1.84 36.04 -5.76
CA VAL A 293 2.49 36.37 -7.01
C VAL A 293 3.86 36.94 -6.66
N TRP A 294 4.88 36.33 -7.14
CA TRP A 294 6.25 36.83 -6.95
C TRP A 294 6.60 37.88 -8.01
N PRO A 295 7.18 38.99 -7.64
CA PRO A 295 7.46 39.48 -6.29
C PRO A 295 6.20 40.07 -5.62
N PRO A 296 6.03 39.88 -4.27
CA PRO A 296 4.82 40.27 -3.56
C PRO A 296 4.59 41.80 -3.53
N ASP A 297 5.62 42.59 -3.67
CA ASP A 297 5.56 44.05 -3.73
C ASP A 297 5.00 44.59 -5.04
N GLN A 298 4.88 43.76 -6.07
CA GLN A 298 4.30 44.16 -7.37
C GLN A 298 2.81 43.86 -7.51
N THR A 299 2.21 43.15 -6.54
CA THR A 299 0.78 42.80 -6.56
C THR A 299 0.14 43.25 -5.24
N PRO A 300 -0.29 44.50 -5.14
CA PRO A 300 -0.94 45.01 -3.91
C PRO A 300 -2.19 44.21 -3.57
N GLY A 301 -2.34 43.82 -2.31
CA GLY A 301 -3.53 43.12 -1.81
C GLY A 301 -3.47 41.61 -1.80
N ILE A 302 -2.36 41.00 -2.24
CA ILE A 302 -2.12 39.57 -2.08
C ILE A 302 -1.19 39.39 -0.86
N GLU A 303 -1.74 38.88 0.21
CA GLU A 303 -0.97 38.48 1.38
C GLU A 303 -0.41 37.08 1.16
N GLN A 304 0.88 36.89 1.43
CA GLN A 304 1.45 35.55 1.57
C GLN A 304 0.89 34.94 2.85
N VAL A 305 0.10 33.93 2.72
CA VAL A 305 -0.43 33.19 3.86
C VAL A 305 0.44 31.96 4.09
N ARG A 306 1.12 31.94 5.23
CA ARG A 306 1.79 30.74 5.72
C ARG A 306 0.92 30.10 6.80
N LYS A 307 0.51 28.87 6.55
CA LYS A 307 -0.22 28.08 7.54
C LYS A 307 0.63 26.89 7.93
N ILE A 308 1.02 26.84 9.20
CA ILE A 308 1.65 25.65 9.78
C ILE A 308 0.55 24.86 10.46
N VAL A 309 0.37 23.64 10.02
CA VAL A 309 -0.57 22.69 10.61
C VAL A 309 0.26 21.55 11.18
N SER A 310 0.18 21.35 12.50
CA SER A 310 0.62 20.10 13.07
C SER A 310 -0.41 19.03 12.68
N PRO A 311 -0.04 18.02 11.93
CA PRO A 311 -0.97 16.99 11.52
C PRO A 311 -1.48 16.13 12.70
N GLY A 312 -0.98 16.37 13.90
CA GLY A 312 -1.18 15.46 15.03
C GLY A 312 -0.29 14.22 14.90
N PRO A 313 -0.42 13.25 15.79
CA PRO A 313 0.46 12.08 15.81
C PRO A 313 0.17 11.11 14.65
N HIS A 314 0.45 11.50 13.42
CA HIS A 314 0.27 10.64 12.24
C HIS A 314 1.13 9.39 12.25
N HIS A 315 2.18 9.40 13.06
CA HIS A 315 3.12 8.30 13.13
C HIS A 315 3.03 7.44 14.40
N THR A 316 2.28 7.87 15.41
CA THR A 316 2.26 7.17 16.70
C THR A 316 1.43 5.91 16.70
N ALA A 317 0.44 5.79 15.83
CA ALA A 317 -0.35 4.57 15.71
C ALA A 317 0.15 3.61 14.64
N MET A 318 1.31 3.87 13.99
CA MET A 318 1.96 2.99 13.01
C MET A 318 0.96 2.28 12.08
N GLY A 319 0.05 3.03 11.53
CA GLY A 319 -0.93 2.51 10.59
C GLY A 319 -2.14 1.80 11.20
N GLN A 320 -2.33 1.74 12.50
CA GLN A 320 -3.53 1.09 13.08
C GLN A 320 -4.79 1.90 12.82
N GLU A 321 -4.77 3.20 13.04
CA GLU A 321 -5.91 4.07 12.75
C GLU A 321 -6.23 4.12 11.25
N SER A 322 -5.22 4.26 10.41
CA SER A 322 -5.39 4.26 8.95
C SER A 322 -5.78 2.88 8.40
N THR A 323 -5.33 1.79 9.05
CA THR A 323 -5.78 0.43 8.73
C THR A 323 -7.27 0.24 9.04
N ARG A 324 -7.73 0.76 10.18
CA ARG A 324 -9.15 0.77 10.50
C ARG A 324 -9.92 1.66 9.52
N ALA A 325 -9.45 2.89 9.27
CA ALA A 325 -10.14 3.85 8.42
C ALA A 325 -10.36 3.33 6.98
N ILE A 326 -9.36 2.68 6.37
CA ILE A 326 -9.53 2.08 5.04
C ILE A 326 -10.48 0.88 5.06
N GLY A 327 -10.43 0.05 6.11
CA GLY A 327 -11.34 -1.08 6.28
C GLY A 327 -12.78 -0.63 6.47
N GLU A 328 -13.01 0.39 7.29
CA GLU A 328 -14.31 1.01 7.55
C GLU A 328 -14.88 1.66 6.29
N ALA A 329 -14.07 2.44 5.56
CA ALA A 329 -14.46 3.05 4.30
C ALA A 329 -14.87 2.00 3.25
N PHE A 330 -14.14 0.89 3.16
CA PHE A 330 -14.47 -0.22 2.27
C PHE A 330 -15.78 -0.89 2.68
N ALA A 331 -15.94 -1.29 3.95
CA ALA A 331 -17.14 -1.96 4.45
C ALA A 331 -18.38 -1.06 4.29
N THR A 332 -18.28 0.20 4.72
CA THR A 332 -19.39 1.16 4.64
C THR A 332 -19.77 1.45 3.19
N SER A 333 -18.79 1.50 2.26
CA SER A 333 -19.08 1.69 0.84
C SER A 333 -19.97 0.58 0.27
N ILE A 334 -19.85 -0.63 0.79
CA ILE A 334 -20.66 -1.80 0.39
C ILE A 334 -22.04 -1.72 1.03
N ILE A 335 -22.09 -1.50 2.34
CA ILE A 335 -23.34 -1.45 3.12
C ILE A 335 -24.27 -0.36 2.59
N GLU A 336 -23.72 0.84 2.35
CA GLU A 336 -24.47 2.02 1.90
C GLU A 336 -24.59 2.13 0.38
N ASN A 337 -23.91 1.26 -0.37
CA ASN A 337 -23.78 1.36 -1.84
C ASN A 337 -23.23 2.71 -2.30
N LYS A 338 -22.15 3.17 -1.62
CA LYS A 338 -21.47 4.44 -1.89
C LYS A 338 -20.01 4.22 -2.27
N PRO A 339 -19.71 3.98 -3.56
CA PRO A 339 -18.35 3.71 -4.03
C PRO A 339 -17.36 4.86 -3.76
N GLU A 340 -17.84 6.08 -3.60
CA GLU A 340 -17.03 7.28 -3.32
C GLU A 340 -16.32 7.24 -1.96
N TYR A 341 -16.71 6.39 -1.02
CA TYR A 341 -15.99 6.21 0.24
C TYR A 341 -14.66 5.50 0.06
N ARG A 342 -14.51 4.74 -1.02
CA ARG A 342 -13.25 4.12 -1.37
C ARG A 342 -12.37 5.10 -2.13
N LEU A 343 -11.25 5.49 -1.56
CA LEU A 343 -10.32 6.42 -2.19
C LEU A 343 -9.45 5.77 -3.28
N ASN A 344 -9.56 4.46 -3.46
CA ASN A 344 -8.98 3.68 -4.54
C ASN A 344 -9.83 2.43 -4.83
N SER A 345 -9.59 1.84 -5.98
CA SER A 345 -10.06 0.52 -6.37
C SER A 345 -8.90 -0.36 -6.79
N PHE A 346 -9.15 -1.64 -7.05
CA PHE A 346 -8.12 -2.52 -7.59
C PHE A 346 -7.58 -1.98 -8.92
N ASN A 347 -8.47 -1.61 -9.85
CA ASN A 347 -8.11 -1.03 -11.15
C ASN A 347 -7.30 0.27 -11.02
N SER A 348 -7.77 1.24 -10.22
CA SER A 348 -7.07 2.51 -10.05
C SER A 348 -5.68 2.37 -9.41
N SER A 349 -5.42 1.25 -8.76
CA SER A 349 -4.15 0.94 -8.07
C SER A 349 -3.10 0.31 -8.99
N ILE A 350 -3.47 -0.12 -10.19
CA ILE A 350 -2.56 -0.76 -11.16
C ILE A 350 -1.41 0.17 -11.51
N ASN A 351 -1.68 1.45 -11.71
CA ASN A 351 -0.64 2.41 -12.08
C ASN A 351 0.42 2.57 -10.98
N SER A 352 0.05 2.53 -9.69
CA SER A 352 1.02 2.56 -8.58
C SER A 352 1.96 1.35 -8.62
N LEU A 353 1.40 0.15 -8.81
CA LEU A 353 2.21 -1.07 -8.89
C LEU A 353 3.04 -1.12 -10.17
N ALA A 354 2.46 -0.82 -11.33
CA ALA A 354 3.18 -0.78 -12.60
C ALA A 354 4.36 0.21 -12.54
N SER A 355 4.20 1.34 -11.86
CA SER A 355 5.26 2.33 -11.71
C SER A 355 6.46 1.83 -10.91
N VAL A 356 6.24 1.13 -9.79
CA VAL A 356 7.36 0.58 -9.01
C VAL A 356 7.98 -0.66 -9.66
N LEU A 357 7.22 -1.44 -10.41
CA LEU A 357 7.77 -2.52 -11.24
C LEU A 357 8.58 -1.95 -12.42
N ALA A 358 8.10 -0.90 -13.08
CA ALA A 358 8.83 -0.19 -14.13
C ALA A 358 10.13 0.45 -13.62
N ALA A 359 10.17 0.87 -12.34
CA ALA A 359 11.40 1.36 -11.73
C ALA A 359 12.49 0.27 -11.66
N ASN A 360 12.11 -0.98 -11.37
CA ASN A 360 13.05 -2.10 -11.41
C ASN A 360 13.60 -2.30 -12.84
N ILE A 361 12.72 -2.29 -13.84
CA ILE A 361 13.12 -2.45 -15.25
C ILE A 361 14.06 -1.30 -15.68
N SER A 362 13.72 -0.07 -15.30
CA SER A 362 14.55 1.09 -15.58
C SER A 362 15.96 0.92 -15.02
N ASN A 363 16.08 0.50 -13.76
CA ASN A 363 17.37 0.24 -13.15
C ASN A 363 18.14 -0.88 -13.86
N ASP A 364 17.49 -2.00 -14.18
CA ASP A 364 18.09 -3.15 -14.86
C ASP A 364 18.58 -2.77 -16.29
N LEU A 365 17.97 -1.76 -16.90
CA LEU A 365 18.34 -1.19 -18.20
C LEU A 365 19.23 0.08 -18.09
N GLY A 366 19.90 0.28 -16.94
CA GLY A 366 20.85 1.38 -16.75
C GLY A 366 20.22 2.78 -16.64
N GLY A 367 18.98 2.88 -16.20
CA GLY A 367 18.24 4.14 -16.02
C GLY A 367 17.44 4.56 -17.25
N GLU A 368 17.11 3.64 -18.15
CA GLU A 368 16.25 3.94 -19.29
C GLU A 368 14.85 4.40 -18.84
N ARG A 369 14.26 5.28 -19.64
CA ARG A 369 12.89 5.72 -19.44
C ARG A 369 11.91 4.63 -19.83
N ILE A 370 11.11 4.17 -18.88
CA ILE A 370 10.04 3.18 -19.09
C ILE A 370 8.70 3.90 -19.11
N VAL A 371 7.99 3.83 -20.23
CA VAL A 371 6.63 4.35 -20.37
C VAL A 371 5.65 3.31 -19.83
N ILE A 372 4.76 3.72 -18.94
CA ILE A 372 3.87 2.79 -18.21
C ILE A 372 2.92 2.09 -19.18
N ASP A 373 2.31 2.81 -20.10
CA ASP A 373 1.38 2.22 -21.08
C ASP A 373 2.10 1.22 -22.01
N GLU A 374 3.38 1.47 -22.37
CA GLU A 374 4.20 0.50 -23.10
C GLU A 374 4.55 -0.72 -22.23
N PHE A 375 4.93 -0.49 -20.97
CA PHE A 375 5.21 -1.59 -20.05
C PHE A 375 3.99 -2.51 -19.89
N ILE A 376 2.79 -1.95 -19.84
CA ILE A 376 1.55 -2.73 -19.72
C ILE A 376 1.25 -3.52 -21.01
N ASN A 377 1.45 -2.93 -22.20
CA ASN A 377 0.87 -3.43 -23.44
C ASN A 377 1.88 -3.95 -24.47
N ASP A 378 3.14 -3.52 -24.43
CA ASP A 378 4.14 -3.88 -25.45
C ASP A 378 4.82 -5.22 -25.12
N ASP A 379 4.91 -6.10 -26.12
CA ASP A 379 5.53 -7.44 -25.99
C ASP A 379 7.03 -7.37 -25.63
N LYS A 380 7.71 -6.28 -25.92
CA LYS A 380 9.12 -6.09 -25.51
C LYS A 380 9.33 -6.22 -24.00
N TYR A 381 8.30 -5.94 -23.20
CA TYR A 381 8.34 -6.07 -21.75
C TYR A 381 7.68 -7.34 -21.20
N ALA A 382 7.23 -8.26 -22.07
CA ALA A 382 6.51 -9.45 -21.63
C ALA A 382 7.29 -10.30 -20.61
N CYS A 383 8.63 -10.39 -20.76
CA CYS A 383 9.47 -11.14 -19.82
C CYS A 383 9.49 -10.54 -18.40
N TYR A 384 9.24 -9.24 -18.25
CA TYR A 384 9.16 -8.56 -16.97
C TYR A 384 7.77 -8.62 -16.32
N ARG A 385 6.72 -8.85 -17.13
CA ARG A 385 5.34 -8.91 -16.65
C ARG A 385 4.96 -10.30 -16.14
N ARG A 386 5.52 -11.34 -16.75
CA ARG A 386 5.11 -12.73 -16.53
C ARG A 386 5.61 -13.28 -15.21
N ASN A 387 4.74 -14.02 -14.56
CA ASN A 387 5.11 -14.85 -13.43
C ASN A 387 5.84 -16.10 -13.95
N PRO A 388 7.14 -16.30 -13.64
CA PRO A 388 7.89 -17.45 -14.14
C PRO A 388 7.44 -18.79 -13.53
N GLN A 389 6.56 -18.75 -12.50
CA GLN A 389 6.00 -19.94 -11.85
C GLN A 389 4.66 -20.37 -12.44
N LYS A 390 4.10 -19.59 -13.35
CA LYS A 390 2.87 -19.85 -14.11
C LYS A 390 3.18 -20.03 -15.58
#